data_f0b4ad1c67d8702032323d7d4518887f
#
_entry.id   f0b4ad1c67d8702032323d7d4518887f
#
_cell.length_a   1.000
_cell.length_b   1.000
_cell.length_c   1.000
_cell.angle_alpha   90.00
_cell.angle_beta   90.00
_cell.angle_gamma   90.00
#
_symmetry.space_group_name_H-M   'P 1'
#
loop_
_entity.id
_entity.type
_entity.pdbx_description
1 polymer ?
#
loop_
_entity_poly.entity_id
_entity_poly.type
_entity_poly.pdbx_seq_one_letter_code
_entity_poly.pdbx_strand_id
1 'polypeptide(L)'
;MKPTPAPCHPRSRVFRRAVCAAALCACATLPPTFAAHWPAWRGPNGDGTTTTVKNLPAEWSPTQHIKWKQEMPAWSGSSPVVWGDRIFLNTPSKEILPAPAETPPPAPPPGPDGKKGKGKGGGRGPAGGSIGGQELLLLCLDRATGRELWRKQVDRGNEFKMQHNSSSPSPVTDGTHVWTVSGNGLIACFDFAGTEKWRFNLVEKYGVLGANHGYGTSPVLVDGKLVVQVLHGMKTQEPSYLLALNATTGAVAWRVERPTDALRESPDAYTTPAVAVIDGRKQLVVLGGNYLTGHDAATGAELWRAGGLNPKNDGAFRVVPSPTVRDGMIFAPTRKIPLLAFRAGGQGDISTSRLAWSWTDPRTAPDVPSPVSDGPRFYMASDNGTLTCLDAKTGAVIYGPEDTGIGRTWASPIIADGKIYLTGQTGETAVIQAGPAYKLLAKNALDGSYTLSTPAFVDGEIILRTGTHLYCLTQ
;
A
#
# COMPACT_ATOMS: atom_id res chain seq x y z
N MET A 1 -85.12 -18.12 -68.66
CA MET A 1 -83.86 -18.69 -69.10
C MET A 1 -82.85 -17.53 -68.98
N LYS A 2 -81.87 -17.69 -68.19
CA LYS A 2 -80.83 -16.66 -67.84
C LYS A 2 -79.74 -16.61 -68.89
N PRO A 3 -79.24 -15.46 -69.31
CA PRO A 3 -78.05 -15.35 -70.13
C PRO A 3 -76.79 -15.25 -69.27
N THR A 4 -75.78 -15.93 -69.76
CA THR A 4 -74.41 -16.00 -69.27
C THR A 4 -73.64 -14.69 -69.56
N PRO A 5 -72.79 -14.15 -68.69
CA PRO A 5 -71.97 -13.01 -69.01
C PRO A 5 -70.55 -13.43 -69.50
N ALA A 6 -70.01 -12.62 -70.39
CA ALA A 6 -68.71 -12.75 -71.04
C ALA A 6 -67.54 -12.34 -70.13
N PRO A 7 -66.28 -12.83 -70.41
CA PRO A 7 -65.11 -12.67 -69.50
C PRO A 7 -64.47 -11.29 -69.66
N CYS A 8 -64.09 -10.75 -68.54
CA CYS A 8 -63.36 -9.50 -68.42
C CYS A 8 -61.80 -9.77 -68.33
N HIS A 9 -61.04 -9.12 -69.18
CA HIS A 9 -59.59 -9.20 -69.18
C HIS A 9 -58.99 -8.36 -68.02
N PRO A 10 -57.98 -8.85 -67.30
CA PRO A 10 -57.31 -8.04 -66.27
C PRO A 10 -56.17 -7.19 -66.88
N ARG A 11 -56.22 -5.89 -66.59
CA ARG A 11 -55.13 -4.93 -66.83
C ARG A 11 -53.98 -5.18 -65.86
N SER A 12 -52.80 -5.41 -66.38
CA SER A 12 -51.54 -5.49 -65.62
C SER A 12 -51.19 -4.15 -64.99
N ARG A 13 -51.13 -4.09 -63.62
CA ARG A 13 -50.55 -2.99 -62.89
C ARG A 13 -49.11 -3.38 -62.56
N VAL A 14 -48.12 -2.65 -63.10
CA VAL A 14 -46.72 -2.73 -62.79
C VAL A 14 -46.48 -2.09 -61.40
N PHE A 15 -46.26 -2.89 -60.37
CA PHE A 15 -45.80 -2.41 -59.06
C PHE A 15 -44.29 -2.17 -59.10
N ARG A 16 -43.84 -0.92 -59.04
CA ARG A 16 -42.50 -0.53 -58.77
C ARG A 16 -42.22 -0.82 -57.26
N ARG A 17 -41.40 -1.82 -56.95
CA ARG A 17 -40.87 -2.07 -55.63
C ARG A 17 -39.76 -1.03 -55.37
N ALA A 18 -40.00 -0.08 -54.45
CA ALA A 18 -38.96 0.75 -53.84
C ALA A 18 -38.21 -0.13 -52.83
N VAL A 19 -36.94 -0.39 -53.08
CA VAL A 19 -36.04 -1.07 -52.13
C VAL A 19 -35.54 0.04 -51.19
N CYS A 20 -36.10 0.13 -49.98
CA CYS A 20 -35.49 0.87 -48.88
C CYS A 20 -34.33 0.07 -48.34
N ALA A 21 -33.09 0.48 -48.67
CA ALA A 21 -31.88 -0.04 -47.99
C ALA A 21 -31.84 0.55 -46.57
N ALA A 22 -32.23 -0.23 -45.59
CA ALA A 22 -32.00 0.08 -44.18
C ALA A 22 -30.53 -0.15 -43.88
N ALA A 23 -29.74 0.93 -43.76
CA ALA A 23 -28.37 0.86 -43.23
C ALA A 23 -28.45 0.55 -41.73
N LEU A 24 -28.17 -0.71 -41.36
CA LEU A 24 -27.92 -1.10 -39.98
C LEU A 24 -26.56 -0.51 -39.57
N CYS A 25 -26.58 0.62 -38.86
CA CYS A 25 -25.44 1.05 -38.06
C CYS A 25 -25.23 0.03 -36.92
N ALA A 26 -24.35 -0.93 -37.11
CA ALA A 26 -23.86 -1.76 -36.02
C ALA A 26 -23.00 -0.87 -35.10
N CYS A 27 -23.62 -0.27 -34.09
CA CYS A 27 -22.88 0.22 -32.95
C CYS A 27 -22.20 -1.00 -32.30
N ALA A 28 -20.94 -1.22 -32.63
CA ALA A 28 -20.08 -2.14 -31.86
C ALA A 28 -19.98 -1.57 -30.45
N THR A 29 -20.78 -2.07 -29.53
CA THR A 29 -20.58 -1.84 -28.09
C THR A 29 -19.29 -2.54 -27.74
N LEU A 30 -18.20 -1.77 -27.62
CA LEU A 30 -16.98 -2.26 -26.97
C LEU A 30 -17.40 -2.80 -25.60
N PRO A 31 -16.94 -3.99 -25.22
CA PRO A 31 -17.21 -4.49 -23.88
C PRO A 31 -16.69 -3.45 -22.88
N PRO A 32 -17.38 -3.20 -21.76
CA PRO A 32 -16.89 -2.30 -20.74
C PRO A 32 -15.53 -2.83 -20.28
N THR A 33 -14.48 -2.11 -20.61
CA THR A 33 -13.18 -2.33 -19.98
C THR A 33 -13.38 -1.95 -18.52
N PHE A 34 -13.47 -2.96 -17.64
CA PHE A 34 -13.44 -2.68 -16.22
C PHE A 34 -12.10 -1.98 -15.95
N ALA A 35 -12.16 -0.70 -15.63
CA ALA A 35 -10.98 0.05 -15.25
C ALA A 35 -10.26 -0.70 -14.13
N ALA A 36 -8.96 -0.91 -14.27
CA ALA A 36 -8.19 -1.49 -13.20
C ALA A 36 -8.22 -0.55 -12.00
N HIS A 37 -8.32 -1.10 -10.80
CA HIS A 37 -8.32 -0.33 -9.55
C HIS A 37 -7.10 -0.72 -8.71
N TRP A 38 -6.59 0.24 -7.94
CA TRP A 38 -5.54 0.04 -6.94
C TRP A 38 -6.06 0.49 -5.57
N PRO A 39 -6.98 -0.28 -4.95
CA PRO A 39 -7.84 0.21 -3.88
C PRO A 39 -7.15 0.33 -2.52
N ALA A 40 -5.96 -0.23 -2.36
CA ALA A 40 -5.26 -0.28 -1.08
C ALA A 40 -3.74 -0.23 -1.30
N TRP A 41 -2.99 -0.06 -0.22
CA TRP A 41 -1.55 -0.26 -0.24
C TRP A 41 -1.22 -1.68 -0.75
N ARG A 42 -0.28 -1.76 -1.69
CA ARG A 42 0.10 -2.99 -2.43
C ARG A 42 -1.02 -3.58 -3.31
N GLY A 43 -2.00 -2.78 -3.70
CA GLY A 43 -2.96 -3.09 -4.75
C GLY A 43 -4.16 -3.94 -4.36
N PRO A 44 -4.85 -4.51 -5.36
CA PRO A 44 -6.17 -5.12 -5.16
C PRO A 44 -6.17 -6.34 -4.24
N ASN A 45 -5.06 -7.05 -4.16
CA ASN A 45 -4.91 -8.22 -3.30
C ASN A 45 -4.09 -7.92 -2.03
N GLY A 46 -3.54 -6.70 -1.88
CA GLY A 46 -2.64 -6.34 -0.78
C GLY A 46 -1.30 -7.10 -0.79
N ASP A 47 -1.00 -7.87 -1.83
CA ASP A 47 0.17 -8.73 -1.95
C ASP A 47 1.28 -8.16 -2.84
N GLY A 48 1.07 -6.98 -3.43
CA GLY A 48 2.01 -6.33 -4.34
C GLY A 48 1.97 -6.88 -5.76
N THR A 49 0.90 -7.57 -6.16
CA THR A 49 0.79 -8.14 -7.49
C THR A 49 -0.46 -7.70 -8.24
N THR A 50 -0.35 -7.57 -9.55
CA THR A 50 -1.49 -7.45 -10.46
C THR A 50 -1.20 -8.15 -11.78
N THR A 51 -2.21 -8.84 -12.30
CA THR A 51 -2.15 -9.51 -13.61
C THR A 51 -3.01 -8.81 -14.66
N THR A 52 -3.85 -7.87 -14.23
CA THR A 52 -4.83 -7.18 -15.09
C THR A 52 -4.26 -5.93 -15.77
N VAL A 53 -3.27 -5.29 -15.16
CA VAL A 53 -2.63 -4.09 -15.72
C VAL A 53 -1.59 -4.51 -16.75
N LYS A 54 -1.62 -3.86 -17.93
CA LYS A 54 -0.74 -4.10 -19.07
C LYS A 54 -0.21 -2.78 -19.62
N ASN A 55 0.78 -2.88 -20.53
CA ASN A 55 1.35 -1.73 -21.24
C ASN A 55 1.96 -0.68 -20.28
N LEU A 56 2.58 -1.15 -19.21
CA LEU A 56 3.26 -0.29 -18.26
C LEU A 56 4.62 0.17 -18.81
N PRO A 57 4.99 1.44 -18.64
CA PRO A 57 6.30 1.93 -19.04
C PRO A 57 7.40 1.18 -18.28
N ALA A 58 8.45 0.81 -19.00
CA ALA A 58 9.69 0.32 -18.41
C ALA A 58 10.70 1.46 -18.22
N GLU A 59 10.63 2.48 -19.07
CA GLU A 59 11.57 3.60 -19.08
C GLU A 59 10.84 4.92 -18.89
N TRP A 60 11.43 5.82 -18.13
CA TRP A 60 11.02 7.22 -17.96
C TRP A 60 12.17 8.07 -17.42
N SER A 61 12.00 9.37 -17.52
CA SER A 61 12.95 10.36 -17.01
C SER A 61 12.19 11.59 -16.48
N PRO A 62 12.83 12.59 -15.90
CA PRO A 62 12.16 13.82 -15.49
C PRO A 62 11.40 14.57 -16.60
N THR A 63 11.65 14.22 -17.88
CA THR A 63 11.08 14.89 -19.07
C THR A 63 10.40 13.94 -20.06
N GLN A 64 10.45 12.62 -19.84
CA GLN A 64 9.90 11.61 -20.74
C GLN A 64 8.94 10.68 -20.02
N HIS A 65 7.87 10.28 -20.71
CA HIS A 65 6.85 9.36 -20.20
C HIS A 65 6.10 9.89 -18.96
N ILE A 66 6.06 11.22 -18.77
CA ILE A 66 5.28 11.88 -17.74
C ILE A 66 3.99 12.42 -18.36
N LYS A 67 2.86 11.81 -18.03
CA LYS A 67 1.54 12.30 -18.41
C LYS A 67 1.22 13.61 -17.68
N TRP A 68 1.47 13.63 -16.38
CA TRP A 68 1.38 14.80 -15.53
C TRP A 68 2.23 14.64 -14.26
N LYS A 69 2.56 15.76 -13.62
CA LYS A 69 3.15 15.85 -12.29
C LYS A 69 2.41 16.89 -11.47
N GLN A 70 2.16 16.60 -10.21
CA GLN A 70 1.48 17.47 -9.26
C GLN A 70 2.33 17.69 -8.03
N GLU A 71 2.60 18.95 -7.67
CA GLU A 71 3.31 19.28 -6.42
C GLU A 71 2.49 18.84 -5.21
N MET A 72 3.14 18.17 -4.26
CA MET A 72 2.53 17.74 -3.00
C MET A 72 2.76 18.78 -1.90
N PRO A 73 1.79 18.97 -0.99
CA PRO A 73 1.95 19.95 0.10
C PRO A 73 3.18 19.70 0.97
N ALA A 74 3.47 18.42 1.23
CA ALA A 74 4.63 18.00 2.01
C ALA A 74 4.96 16.52 1.78
N TRP A 75 6.10 16.11 2.29
CA TRP A 75 6.53 14.72 2.28
C TRP A 75 5.64 13.83 3.15
N SER A 76 5.41 12.59 2.70
CA SER A 76 4.75 11.52 3.47
C SER A 76 5.11 10.15 2.90
N GLY A 77 5.09 9.12 3.75
CA GLY A 77 5.23 7.72 3.35
C GLY A 77 3.97 7.10 2.74
N SER A 78 2.83 7.81 2.78
CA SER A 78 1.56 7.31 2.25
C SER A 78 1.65 6.99 0.76
N SER A 79 1.23 5.79 0.38
CA SER A 79 1.12 5.34 -1.00
C SER A 79 -0.22 5.78 -1.62
N PRO A 80 -0.26 6.11 -2.91
CA PRO A 80 -1.50 6.44 -3.58
C PRO A 80 -2.39 5.21 -3.72
N VAL A 81 -3.71 5.41 -3.59
CA VAL A 81 -4.74 4.45 -3.96
C VAL A 81 -5.61 5.04 -5.06
N VAL A 82 -6.08 4.16 -5.96
CA VAL A 82 -6.77 4.60 -7.18
C VAL A 82 -8.05 3.82 -7.39
N TRP A 83 -9.14 4.54 -7.66
CA TRP A 83 -10.39 3.94 -8.09
C TRP A 83 -11.05 4.79 -9.18
N GLY A 84 -11.21 4.21 -10.35
CA GLY A 84 -11.74 4.92 -11.50
C GLY A 84 -10.91 6.15 -11.86
N ASP A 85 -11.53 7.30 -11.80
CA ASP A 85 -10.94 8.62 -12.09
C ASP A 85 -10.39 9.36 -10.86
N ARG A 86 -10.32 8.70 -9.69
CA ARG A 86 -9.88 9.30 -8.43
C ARG A 86 -8.60 8.68 -7.91
N ILE A 87 -7.72 9.54 -7.37
CA ILE A 87 -6.53 9.15 -6.61
C ILE A 87 -6.68 9.72 -5.20
N PHE A 88 -6.44 8.88 -4.19
CA PHE A 88 -6.45 9.29 -2.78
C PHE A 88 -5.09 9.04 -2.14
N LEU A 89 -4.62 9.97 -1.31
CA LEU A 89 -3.40 9.82 -0.52
C LEU A 89 -3.40 10.74 0.70
N ASN A 90 -2.67 10.34 1.74
CA ASN A 90 -2.47 11.15 2.93
C ASN A 90 -1.22 12.02 2.79
N THR A 91 -1.27 13.22 3.36
CA THR A 91 -0.13 14.15 3.40
C THR A 91 -0.29 15.12 4.57
N PRO A 92 0.79 15.63 5.13
CA PRO A 92 0.67 16.83 5.99
C PRO A 92 0.30 18.06 5.15
N SER A 93 -0.22 19.09 5.78
CA SER A 93 -0.32 20.41 5.17
C SER A 93 1.08 20.95 4.80
N LYS A 94 1.12 21.97 3.96
CA LYS A 94 2.36 22.72 3.72
C LYS A 94 2.82 23.36 5.03
N GLU A 95 4.12 23.34 5.32
CA GLU A 95 4.67 24.04 6.45
C GLU A 95 4.53 25.55 6.21
N ILE A 96 3.90 26.25 7.16
CA ILE A 96 3.87 27.70 7.18
C ILE A 96 5.07 28.12 8.03
N LEU A 97 6.18 28.45 7.38
CA LEU A 97 7.30 29.06 8.09
C LEU A 97 6.86 30.44 8.61
N PRO A 98 7.14 30.79 9.87
CA PRO A 98 6.95 32.15 10.31
C PRO A 98 7.76 33.09 9.41
N ALA A 99 7.22 34.26 9.10
CA ALA A 99 7.96 35.27 8.37
C ALA A 99 9.35 35.43 8.99
N PRO A 100 10.43 35.56 8.19
CA PRO A 100 11.77 35.78 8.73
C PRO A 100 11.69 36.95 9.72
N ALA A 101 12.14 36.75 10.96
CA ALA A 101 12.25 37.84 11.91
C ALA A 101 13.12 38.91 11.26
N GLU A 102 12.67 40.17 11.23
CA GLU A 102 13.40 41.26 10.59
C GLU A 102 14.79 41.46 11.19
N THR A 103 15.05 40.88 12.35
CA THR A 103 16.38 40.80 12.99
C THR A 103 16.54 39.49 13.73
N PRO A 104 17.60 38.70 13.44
CA PRO A 104 17.88 37.52 14.26
C PRO A 104 18.18 37.99 15.70
N PRO A 105 17.63 37.30 16.72
CA PRO A 105 18.00 37.62 18.11
C PRO A 105 19.51 37.48 18.26
N PRO A 106 20.18 38.35 19.05
CA PRO A 106 21.61 38.28 19.29
C PRO A 106 21.95 36.89 19.84
N ALA A 107 23.02 36.28 19.30
CA ALA A 107 23.48 34.97 19.76
C ALA A 107 23.68 35.01 21.27
N PRO A 108 23.20 34.03 22.03
CA PRO A 108 23.44 33.97 23.46
C PRO A 108 24.96 33.90 23.71
N PRO A 109 25.46 34.55 24.76
CA PRO A 109 26.88 34.53 25.10
C PRO A 109 27.33 33.08 25.31
N PRO A 110 28.56 32.72 24.88
CA PRO A 110 29.07 31.37 25.10
C PRO A 110 29.09 31.06 26.61
N GLY A 111 28.43 29.96 26.98
CA GLY A 111 28.45 29.47 28.35
C GLY A 111 29.87 29.06 28.76
N PRO A 112 30.20 29.11 30.07
CA PRO A 112 31.55 28.90 30.57
C PRO A 112 32.19 27.52 30.24
N ASP A 113 31.40 26.56 29.77
CA ASP A 113 31.87 25.17 29.51
C ASP A 113 32.01 24.77 28.03
N GLY A 114 31.92 25.70 27.10
CA GLY A 114 32.10 25.41 25.66
C GLY A 114 31.18 24.33 25.06
N LYS A 115 30.19 23.82 25.78
CA LYS A 115 29.22 22.85 25.30
C LYS A 115 28.16 23.59 24.50
N LYS A 116 28.22 23.48 23.19
CA LYS A 116 27.11 23.91 22.30
C LYS A 116 25.84 23.18 22.75
N GLY A 117 24.91 23.92 23.33
CA GLY A 117 23.60 23.40 23.66
C GLY A 117 22.98 22.81 22.40
N LYS A 118 22.58 21.55 22.46
CA LYS A 118 21.72 20.96 21.43
C LYS A 118 20.40 21.71 21.50
N GLY A 119 20.24 22.74 20.66
CA GLY A 119 18.94 23.35 20.45
C GLY A 119 17.93 22.24 20.14
N LYS A 120 16.75 22.28 20.75
CA LYS A 120 15.63 21.46 20.35
C LYS A 120 15.28 21.88 18.92
N GLY A 121 15.94 21.27 17.95
CA GLY A 121 15.66 21.49 16.55
C GLY A 121 14.24 21.02 16.27
N GLY A 122 13.41 21.89 15.73
CA GLY A 122 12.17 21.49 15.09
C GLY A 122 12.45 20.30 14.16
N GLY A 123 11.63 19.26 14.20
CA GLY A 123 11.86 18.02 13.51
C GLY A 123 12.18 18.24 12.03
N ARG A 124 13.45 18.05 11.66
CA ARG A 124 13.85 18.03 10.26
C ARG A 124 13.48 16.66 9.70
N GLY A 125 12.79 16.68 8.58
CA GLY A 125 12.50 15.48 7.80
C GLY A 125 13.77 14.77 7.30
N PRO A 126 13.63 13.64 6.61
CA PRO A 126 14.74 12.93 6.01
C PRO A 126 15.58 13.85 5.12
N ALA A 127 16.89 13.68 5.15
CA ALA A 127 17.86 14.52 4.43
C ALA A 127 17.77 16.04 4.74
N GLY A 128 17.19 16.43 5.90
CA GLY A 128 17.12 17.83 6.35
C GLY A 128 15.95 18.63 5.76
N GLY A 129 15.03 17.99 5.03
CA GLY A 129 13.80 18.62 4.53
C GLY A 129 12.74 18.82 5.59
N SER A 130 11.72 19.63 5.28
CA SER A 130 10.55 19.80 6.13
C SER A 130 9.69 18.54 6.20
N ILE A 131 9.17 18.25 7.41
CA ILE A 131 8.17 17.19 7.61
C ILE A 131 6.74 17.64 7.25
N GLY A 132 6.57 18.90 6.85
CA GLY A 132 5.27 19.52 6.59
C GLY A 132 4.63 20.16 7.83
N GLY A 133 3.47 20.78 7.61
CA GLY A 133 2.69 21.43 8.65
C GLY A 133 1.97 20.45 9.57
N GLN A 134 1.22 21.00 10.51
CA GLN A 134 0.61 20.23 11.60
C GLN A 134 -0.70 19.52 11.23
N GLU A 135 -1.35 19.95 10.16
CA GLU A 135 -2.60 19.32 9.73
C GLU A 135 -2.30 18.05 8.93
N LEU A 136 -3.02 16.98 9.24
CA LEU A 136 -2.97 15.71 8.50
C LEU A 136 -4.16 15.68 7.55
N LEU A 137 -3.88 15.58 6.26
CA LEU A 137 -4.85 15.75 5.19
C LEU A 137 -5.04 14.45 4.43
N LEU A 138 -6.27 14.19 4.00
CA LEU A 138 -6.59 13.29 2.90
C LEU A 138 -6.82 14.14 1.65
N LEU A 139 -6.10 13.84 0.58
CA LEU A 139 -6.28 14.45 -0.73
C LEU A 139 -7.06 13.52 -1.66
N CYS A 140 -7.90 14.10 -2.50
CA CYS A 140 -8.48 13.47 -3.69
C CYS A 140 -8.04 14.25 -4.91
N LEU A 141 -7.44 13.53 -5.89
CA LEU A 141 -7.01 14.11 -7.14
C LEU A 141 -7.73 13.45 -8.32
N ASP A 142 -7.88 14.21 -9.40
CA ASP A 142 -8.32 13.70 -10.69
C ASP A 142 -7.19 12.91 -11.35
N ARG A 143 -7.45 11.65 -11.71
CA ARG A 143 -6.44 10.75 -12.28
C ARG A 143 -5.96 11.21 -13.68
N ALA A 144 -6.85 11.82 -14.45
CA ALA A 144 -6.50 12.21 -15.82
C ALA A 144 -5.51 13.37 -15.86
N THR A 145 -5.60 14.28 -14.87
CA THR A 145 -4.88 15.57 -14.88
C THR A 145 -3.93 15.77 -13.70
N GLY A 146 -4.06 14.97 -12.63
CA GLY A 146 -3.36 15.17 -11.36
C GLY A 146 -3.89 16.33 -10.52
N ARG A 147 -4.89 17.08 -11.02
CA ARG A 147 -5.46 18.24 -10.32
C ARG A 147 -6.15 17.80 -9.03
N GLU A 148 -5.91 18.53 -7.94
CA GLU A 148 -6.64 18.34 -6.69
C GLU A 148 -8.11 18.71 -6.88
N LEU A 149 -8.98 17.79 -6.49
CA LEU A 149 -10.43 17.95 -6.50
C LEU A 149 -10.93 18.47 -5.15
N TRP A 150 -10.39 17.88 -4.09
CA TRP A 150 -10.65 18.30 -2.72
C TRP A 150 -9.55 17.80 -1.76
N ARG A 151 -9.44 18.47 -0.63
CA ARG A 151 -8.67 18.04 0.54
C ARG A 151 -9.52 18.13 1.79
N LYS A 152 -9.30 17.18 2.71
CA LYS A 152 -9.99 17.16 3.99
C LYS A 152 -8.97 17.01 5.12
N GLN A 153 -9.13 17.82 6.15
CA GLN A 153 -8.37 17.65 7.38
C GLN A 153 -8.92 16.42 8.11
N VAL A 154 -8.07 15.43 8.28
CA VAL A 154 -8.37 14.21 9.03
C VAL A 154 -8.06 14.42 10.50
N ASP A 155 -6.85 14.95 10.79
CA ASP A 155 -6.31 15.05 12.13
C ASP A 155 -5.34 16.22 12.23
N ARG A 156 -4.71 16.39 13.40
CA ARG A 156 -3.69 17.40 13.67
C ARG A 156 -2.59 16.81 14.55
N GLY A 157 -1.39 17.37 14.48
CA GLY A 157 -0.24 16.89 15.22
C GLY A 157 0.65 15.99 14.37
N ASN A 158 1.23 16.59 13.31
CA ASN A 158 2.21 15.90 12.48
C ASN A 158 3.54 15.77 13.23
N GLU A 159 3.95 14.54 13.46
CA GLU A 159 5.23 14.25 14.10
C GLU A 159 6.09 13.38 13.19
N PHE A 160 7.38 13.66 13.15
CA PHE A 160 8.36 12.78 12.52
C PHE A 160 8.85 11.75 13.53
N LYS A 161 8.61 10.47 13.25
CA LYS A 161 9.01 9.36 14.11
C LYS A 161 10.06 8.53 13.38
N MET A 162 11.33 8.81 13.64
CA MET A 162 12.49 8.15 13.04
C MET A 162 12.57 8.31 11.51
N GLN A 163 11.64 7.73 10.73
CA GLN A 163 11.74 7.65 9.28
C GLN A 163 10.42 7.95 8.57
N HIS A 164 9.32 8.04 9.29
CA HIS A 164 7.99 8.36 8.74
C HIS A 164 7.29 9.43 9.58
N ASN A 165 6.20 9.95 9.10
CA ASN A 165 5.41 10.95 9.82
C ASN A 165 3.98 10.47 10.08
N SER A 166 3.21 11.25 10.82
CA SER A 166 1.85 10.89 11.22
C SER A 166 0.86 10.76 10.07
N SER A 167 1.23 11.11 8.82
CA SER A 167 0.40 10.91 7.62
C SER A 167 0.80 9.68 6.80
N SER A 168 1.77 8.87 7.27
CA SER A 168 2.34 7.77 6.49
C SER A 168 1.43 6.57 6.23
N PRO A 169 0.44 6.19 7.07
CA PRO A 169 -0.52 5.17 6.70
C PRO A 169 -1.20 5.51 5.36
N SER A 170 -1.36 4.50 4.50
CA SER A 170 -2.03 4.68 3.20
C SER A 170 -3.54 4.52 3.36
N PRO A 171 -4.37 5.26 2.62
CA PRO A 171 -5.82 5.07 2.64
C PRO A 171 -6.22 3.75 1.97
N VAL A 172 -7.52 3.41 2.07
CA VAL A 172 -8.15 2.30 1.37
C VAL A 172 -9.52 2.74 0.84
N THR A 173 -9.97 2.16 -0.26
CA THR A 173 -11.26 2.51 -0.89
C THR A 173 -11.99 1.29 -1.44
N ASP A 174 -13.32 1.37 -1.50
CA ASP A 174 -14.21 0.38 -2.12
C ASP A 174 -14.88 0.88 -3.42
N GLY A 175 -14.55 2.10 -3.85
CA GLY A 175 -15.16 2.75 -5.00
C GLY A 175 -16.35 3.66 -4.67
N THR A 176 -16.81 3.67 -3.44
CA THR A 176 -17.88 4.56 -2.95
C THR A 176 -17.40 5.42 -1.78
N HIS A 177 -16.55 4.84 -0.96
CA HIS A 177 -15.95 5.49 0.19
C HIS A 177 -14.42 5.36 0.17
N VAL A 178 -13.77 6.26 0.89
CA VAL A 178 -12.36 6.20 1.21
C VAL A 178 -12.19 6.30 2.72
N TRP A 179 -11.37 5.40 3.27
CA TRP A 179 -11.00 5.36 4.68
C TRP A 179 -9.53 5.70 4.85
N THR A 180 -9.25 6.44 5.88
CA THR A 180 -7.88 6.82 6.23
C THR A 180 -7.65 6.69 7.73
N VAL A 181 -6.39 6.44 8.09
CA VAL A 181 -5.93 6.38 9.48
C VAL A 181 -4.76 7.33 9.63
N SER A 182 -4.76 8.16 10.67
CA SER A 182 -3.60 8.97 11.04
C SER A 182 -2.63 8.18 11.92
N GLY A 183 -1.36 8.57 11.92
CA GLY A 183 -0.36 8.05 12.86
C GLY A 183 -0.67 8.34 14.34
N ASN A 184 -1.62 9.25 14.61
CA ASN A 184 -2.10 9.57 15.94
C ASN A 184 -3.33 8.73 16.36
N GLY A 185 -3.84 7.85 15.47
CA GLY A 185 -4.92 6.92 15.76
C GLY A 185 -6.32 7.40 15.41
N LEU A 186 -6.47 8.51 14.69
CA LEU A 186 -7.77 8.92 14.17
C LEU A 186 -8.07 8.18 12.86
N ILE A 187 -9.23 7.55 12.78
CA ILE A 187 -9.79 6.91 11.60
C ILE A 187 -10.93 7.79 11.09
N ALA A 188 -11.00 8.02 9.77
CA ALA A 188 -12.09 8.76 9.16
C ALA A 188 -12.54 8.11 7.85
N CYS A 189 -13.83 8.20 7.57
CA CYS A 189 -14.48 7.75 6.34
C CYS A 189 -15.08 8.95 5.60
N PHE A 190 -14.81 9.02 4.31
CA PHE A 190 -15.39 10.04 3.42
C PHE A 190 -16.04 9.36 2.21
N ASP A 191 -17.08 9.97 1.65
CA ASP A 191 -17.52 9.62 0.30
C ASP A 191 -16.59 10.24 -0.77
N PHE A 192 -16.79 9.89 -2.02
CA PHE A 192 -15.97 10.41 -3.13
C PHE A 192 -16.16 11.91 -3.42
N ALA A 193 -17.21 12.53 -2.87
CA ALA A 193 -17.40 13.98 -2.88
C ALA A 193 -16.64 14.69 -1.74
N GLY A 194 -16.02 13.92 -0.83
CA GLY A 194 -15.29 14.43 0.33
C GLY A 194 -16.18 14.77 1.51
N THR A 195 -17.42 14.25 1.56
CA THR A 195 -18.28 14.39 2.74
C THR A 195 -17.89 13.35 3.77
N GLU A 196 -17.55 13.79 4.98
CA GLU A 196 -17.27 12.88 6.08
C GLU A 196 -18.53 12.12 6.49
N LYS A 197 -18.40 10.79 6.63
CA LYS A 197 -19.48 9.90 7.05
C LYS A 197 -19.39 9.56 8.52
N TRP A 198 -18.19 9.26 8.98
CA TRP A 198 -17.90 8.97 10.37
C TRP A 198 -16.41 9.11 10.68
N ARG A 199 -16.10 9.25 11.97
CA ARG A 199 -14.75 9.17 12.50
C ARG A 199 -14.72 8.34 13.78
N PHE A 200 -13.53 7.79 14.08
CA PHE A 200 -13.29 6.95 15.23
C PHE A 200 -11.88 7.21 15.77
N ASN A 201 -11.73 7.44 17.05
CA ASN A 201 -10.43 7.70 17.66
C ASN A 201 -9.98 6.50 18.49
N LEU A 202 -8.91 5.83 18.06
CA LEU A 202 -8.32 4.68 18.73
C LEU A 202 -7.79 5.05 20.12
N VAL A 203 -7.13 6.21 20.23
CA VAL A 203 -6.49 6.65 21.48
C VAL A 203 -7.52 7.00 22.53
N GLU A 204 -8.58 7.70 22.17
CA GLU A 204 -9.70 7.99 23.10
C GLU A 204 -10.41 6.72 23.58
N LYS A 205 -10.49 5.72 22.72
CA LYS A 205 -11.26 4.51 23.02
C LYS A 205 -10.45 3.42 23.71
N TYR A 206 -9.16 3.28 23.36
CA TYR A 206 -8.35 2.12 23.75
C TYR A 206 -6.95 2.48 24.28
N GLY A 207 -6.69 3.75 24.59
CA GLY A 207 -5.42 4.20 25.13
C GLY A 207 -4.36 4.49 24.05
N VAL A 208 -3.16 4.80 24.50
CA VAL A 208 -2.09 5.33 23.65
C VAL A 208 -1.53 4.30 22.67
N LEU A 209 -1.15 4.75 21.48
CA LEU A 209 -0.43 3.96 20.51
C LEU A 209 1.07 3.98 20.86
N GLY A 210 1.53 2.95 21.58
CA GLY A 210 2.83 2.90 22.23
C GLY A 210 3.95 2.22 21.44
N ALA A 211 3.89 2.23 20.10
CA ALA A 211 5.00 1.76 19.28
C ALA A 211 6.17 2.76 19.27
N ASN A 212 7.41 2.26 19.29
CA ASN A 212 8.63 3.07 19.42
C ASN A 212 8.78 4.10 18.30
N HIS A 213 8.50 3.71 17.07
CA HIS A 213 8.60 4.57 15.90
C HIS A 213 7.26 5.17 15.45
N GLY A 214 6.22 5.15 16.32
CA GLY A 214 4.89 5.64 15.99
C GLY A 214 4.04 4.63 15.22
N TYR A 215 2.81 5.00 14.88
CA TYR A 215 1.86 4.15 14.16
C TYR A 215 1.95 4.40 12.65
N GLY A 216 2.29 3.36 11.87
CA GLY A 216 2.45 3.44 10.42
C GLY A 216 1.64 2.41 9.63
N THR A 217 0.82 1.60 10.31
CA THR A 217 0.02 0.52 9.71
C THR A 217 -1.12 1.09 8.85
N SER A 218 -1.27 0.58 7.63
CA SER A 218 -2.41 0.90 6.76
C SER A 218 -3.61 0.01 7.09
N PRO A 219 -4.85 0.52 6.97
CA PRO A 219 -6.05 -0.29 7.17
C PRO A 219 -6.28 -1.22 5.98
N VAL A 220 -7.06 -2.29 6.20
CA VAL A 220 -7.52 -3.20 5.14
C VAL A 220 -9.03 -3.33 5.16
N LEU A 221 -9.64 -3.56 3.98
CA LEU A 221 -11.07 -3.83 3.83
C LEU A 221 -11.30 -5.32 3.61
N VAL A 222 -12.25 -5.88 4.36
CA VAL A 222 -12.70 -7.26 4.20
C VAL A 222 -14.17 -7.40 4.59
N ASP A 223 -14.99 -7.89 3.69
CA ASP A 223 -16.42 -8.18 3.92
C ASP A 223 -17.18 -7.05 4.63
N GLY A 224 -17.06 -5.82 4.11
CA GLY A 224 -17.73 -4.64 4.67
C GLY A 224 -17.19 -4.17 6.03
N LYS A 225 -16.02 -4.66 6.42
CA LYS A 225 -15.32 -4.22 7.63
C LYS A 225 -14.02 -3.53 7.26
N LEU A 226 -13.75 -2.42 7.94
CA LEU A 226 -12.43 -1.79 7.99
C LEU A 226 -11.66 -2.39 9.15
N VAL A 227 -10.55 -3.06 8.85
CA VAL A 227 -9.70 -3.68 9.88
C VAL A 227 -8.44 -2.87 10.05
N VAL A 228 -8.10 -2.57 11.31
CA VAL A 228 -6.82 -2.00 11.72
C VAL A 228 -6.17 -2.93 12.74
N GLN A 229 -4.84 -3.00 12.71
CA GLN A 229 -4.07 -3.67 13.76
C GLN A 229 -3.27 -2.64 14.55
N VAL A 230 -3.16 -2.86 15.84
CA VAL A 230 -2.32 -2.09 16.75
C VAL A 230 -1.40 -3.07 17.47
N LEU A 231 -0.16 -3.16 17.00
CA LEU A 231 0.88 -4.00 17.60
C LEU A 231 1.94 -3.08 18.20
N HIS A 232 1.98 -3.05 19.51
CA HIS A 232 2.78 -2.11 20.28
C HIS A 232 3.12 -2.67 21.67
N GLY A 233 4.05 -2.05 22.36
CA GLY A 233 4.41 -2.46 23.71
C GLY A 233 5.64 -1.73 24.25
N MET A 234 6.48 -1.11 23.40
CA MET A 234 7.69 -0.44 23.85
C MET A 234 7.40 0.76 24.77
N LYS A 235 6.33 1.51 24.48
CA LYS A 235 5.96 2.75 25.18
C LYS A 235 4.59 2.72 25.87
N THR A 236 4.00 1.53 26.02
CA THR A 236 2.69 1.37 26.67
C THR A 236 2.56 -0.01 27.29
N GLN A 237 1.67 -0.13 28.28
CA GLN A 237 1.20 -1.40 28.82
C GLN A 237 -0.14 -1.84 28.23
N GLU A 238 -0.73 -1.04 27.34
CA GLU A 238 -1.95 -1.41 26.65
C GLU A 238 -1.70 -2.63 25.76
N PRO A 239 -2.68 -3.56 25.69
CA PRO A 239 -2.50 -4.79 24.91
C PRO A 239 -2.48 -4.49 23.41
N SER A 240 -1.68 -5.25 22.66
CA SER A 240 -1.78 -5.32 21.21
C SER A 240 -3.12 -5.93 20.80
N TYR A 241 -3.74 -5.42 19.72
CA TYR A 241 -5.07 -5.87 19.30
C TYR A 241 -5.32 -5.74 17.80
N LEU A 242 -6.33 -6.44 17.32
CA LEU A 242 -6.98 -6.22 16.03
C LEU A 242 -8.36 -5.62 16.28
N LEU A 243 -8.77 -4.68 15.46
CA LEU A 243 -10.06 -4.01 15.51
C LEU A 243 -10.71 -4.03 14.13
N ALA A 244 -11.97 -4.45 14.06
CA ALA A 244 -12.80 -4.27 12.88
C ALA A 244 -13.94 -3.30 13.18
N LEU A 245 -14.09 -2.33 12.32
CA LEU A 245 -15.23 -1.41 12.29
C LEU A 245 -16.14 -1.78 11.11
N ASN A 246 -17.43 -1.66 11.29
CA ASN A 246 -18.34 -1.65 10.13
C ASN A 246 -17.93 -0.50 9.20
N ALA A 247 -17.57 -0.80 7.98
CA ALA A 247 -17.00 0.18 7.06
C ALA A 247 -17.95 1.34 6.77
N THR A 248 -19.28 1.09 6.73
CA THR A 248 -20.28 2.11 6.44
C THR A 248 -20.60 3.01 7.63
N THR A 249 -20.63 2.45 8.85
CA THR A 249 -21.14 3.17 10.03
C THR A 249 -20.06 3.57 11.05
N GLY A 250 -18.87 2.99 10.96
CA GLY A 250 -17.81 3.19 11.96
C GLY A 250 -18.04 2.45 13.28
N ALA A 251 -19.15 1.70 13.43
CA ALA A 251 -19.43 0.94 14.63
C ALA A 251 -18.45 -0.23 14.79
N VAL A 252 -18.04 -0.51 16.02
CA VAL A 252 -17.17 -1.65 16.33
C VAL A 252 -17.90 -2.95 16.00
N ALA A 253 -17.36 -3.72 15.05
CA ALA A 253 -17.85 -5.06 14.72
C ALA A 253 -17.24 -6.10 15.67
N TRP A 254 -15.95 -6.03 15.89
CA TRP A 254 -15.22 -6.83 16.87
C TRP A 254 -13.87 -6.18 17.22
N ARG A 255 -13.37 -6.47 18.41
CA ARG A 255 -12.00 -6.21 18.87
C ARG A 255 -11.47 -7.44 19.56
N VAL A 256 -10.28 -7.87 19.19
CA VAL A 256 -9.63 -9.02 19.83
C VAL A 256 -8.20 -8.63 20.24
N GLU A 257 -7.83 -8.99 21.45
CA GLU A 257 -6.47 -8.85 21.92
C GLU A 257 -5.58 -9.91 21.30
N ARG A 258 -4.31 -9.55 21.07
CA ARG A 258 -3.31 -10.44 20.51
C ARG A 258 -2.12 -10.57 21.45
N PRO A 259 -2.27 -11.37 22.53
CA PRO A 259 -1.22 -11.56 23.50
C PRO A 259 -0.03 -12.35 22.89
N THR A 260 1.18 -11.97 23.26
CA THR A 260 2.42 -12.64 22.88
C THR A 260 3.41 -12.58 24.03
N ASP A 261 4.50 -13.34 23.92
CA ASP A 261 5.62 -13.35 24.85
C ASP A 261 6.73 -12.36 24.48
N ALA A 262 6.44 -11.49 23.52
CA ALA A 262 7.40 -10.50 23.03
C ALA A 262 7.76 -9.47 24.11
N LEU A 263 9.03 -9.09 24.16
CA LEU A 263 9.59 -8.22 25.22
C LEU A 263 10.14 -6.91 24.63
N ARG A 264 10.05 -5.83 25.38
CA ARG A 264 10.63 -4.50 25.07
C ARG A 264 10.09 -3.93 23.76
N GLU A 265 10.91 -3.80 22.69
CA GLU A 265 10.49 -3.35 21.35
C GLU A 265 9.92 -4.48 20.49
N SER A 266 10.10 -5.74 20.89
CA SER A 266 9.65 -6.89 20.09
C SER A 266 8.13 -6.98 19.89
N PRO A 267 7.25 -6.47 20.77
CA PRO A 267 5.82 -6.36 20.48
C PRO A 267 5.49 -5.42 19.33
N ASP A 268 6.33 -4.40 19.09
CA ASP A 268 6.07 -3.39 18.08
C ASP A 268 6.16 -3.96 16.67
N ALA A 269 5.14 -3.74 15.86
CA ALA A 269 5.17 -4.06 14.45
C ALA A 269 4.47 -2.98 13.63
N TYR A 270 5.00 -2.75 12.43
CA TYR A 270 4.56 -1.70 11.50
C TYR A 270 3.94 -2.33 10.24
N THR A 271 3.61 -3.60 10.34
CA THR A 271 3.07 -4.43 9.28
C THR A 271 1.61 -4.09 9.00
N THR A 272 1.16 -4.31 7.78
CA THR A 272 -0.25 -4.32 7.40
C THR A 272 -0.73 -5.78 7.29
N PRO A 273 -1.89 -6.16 7.82
CA PRO A 273 -2.41 -7.52 7.69
C PRO A 273 -2.59 -7.91 6.22
N ALA A 274 -2.25 -9.14 5.86
CA ALA A 274 -2.67 -9.70 4.58
C ALA A 274 -4.05 -10.33 4.71
N VAL A 275 -4.91 -10.12 3.70
CA VAL A 275 -6.22 -10.78 3.60
C VAL A 275 -6.10 -11.93 2.61
N ALA A 276 -6.43 -13.14 3.04
CA ALA A 276 -6.33 -14.31 2.18
C ALA A 276 -7.46 -15.31 2.45
N VAL A 277 -7.83 -16.11 1.45
CA VAL A 277 -8.70 -17.27 1.63
C VAL A 277 -7.82 -18.48 1.96
N ILE A 278 -7.92 -18.98 3.18
CA ILE A 278 -7.19 -20.14 3.69
C ILE A 278 -8.21 -21.12 4.26
N ASP A 279 -8.13 -22.38 3.86
CA ASP A 279 -9.07 -23.46 4.24
C ASP A 279 -10.55 -23.05 4.01
N GLY A 280 -10.81 -22.35 2.88
CA GLY A 280 -12.14 -21.92 2.47
C GLY A 280 -12.69 -20.71 3.25
N ARG A 281 -11.91 -20.07 4.14
CA ARG A 281 -12.30 -18.92 4.96
C ARG A 281 -11.43 -17.72 4.66
N LYS A 282 -12.01 -16.51 4.66
CA LYS A 282 -11.23 -15.29 4.66
C LYS A 282 -10.56 -15.10 6.01
N GLN A 283 -9.26 -14.96 5.99
CA GLN A 283 -8.44 -14.79 7.19
C GLN A 283 -7.59 -13.53 7.06
N LEU A 284 -7.30 -12.94 8.21
CA LEU A 284 -6.30 -11.89 8.38
C LEU A 284 -5.01 -12.56 8.84
N VAL A 285 -3.96 -12.43 8.06
CA VAL A 285 -2.63 -12.92 8.41
C VAL A 285 -1.82 -11.76 8.99
N VAL A 286 -1.44 -11.87 10.25
CA VAL A 286 -0.83 -10.80 11.05
C VAL A 286 0.57 -11.21 11.48
N LEU A 287 1.55 -10.35 11.23
CA LEU A 287 2.96 -10.59 11.55
C LEU A 287 3.48 -9.56 12.54
N GLY A 288 4.07 -9.99 13.63
CA GLY A 288 4.69 -9.14 14.66
C GLY A 288 4.61 -9.77 16.06
N GLY A 289 5.29 -9.18 17.02
CA GLY A 289 5.28 -9.68 18.39
C GLY A 289 5.75 -11.13 18.49
N ASN A 290 6.84 -11.50 17.81
CA ASN A 290 7.44 -12.84 17.74
C ASN A 290 6.66 -13.89 16.93
N TYR A 291 5.42 -13.59 16.50
CA TYR A 291 4.51 -14.56 15.86
C TYR A 291 3.95 -14.08 14.53
N LEU A 292 3.68 -15.06 13.68
CA LEU A 292 2.72 -14.97 12.59
C LEU A 292 1.41 -15.60 13.07
N THR A 293 0.27 -14.92 12.89
CA THR A 293 -1.04 -15.42 13.34
C THR A 293 -2.09 -15.29 12.23
N GLY A 294 -2.99 -16.25 12.16
CA GLY A 294 -4.17 -16.21 11.29
C GLY A 294 -5.44 -16.02 12.08
N HIS A 295 -6.24 -15.06 11.68
CA HIS A 295 -7.49 -14.70 12.35
C HIS A 295 -8.67 -14.81 11.38
N ASP A 296 -9.80 -15.30 11.86
CA ASP A 296 -11.06 -15.28 11.13
C ASP A 296 -11.49 -13.83 10.85
N ALA A 297 -11.66 -13.46 9.59
CA ALA A 297 -11.98 -12.07 9.22
C ALA A 297 -13.39 -11.65 9.67
N ALA A 298 -14.31 -12.59 9.91
CA ALA A 298 -15.66 -12.29 10.35
C ALA A 298 -15.74 -11.94 11.85
N THR A 299 -14.93 -12.61 12.68
CA THR A 299 -15.01 -12.56 14.14
C THR A 299 -13.76 -12.03 14.84
N GLY A 300 -12.61 -11.99 14.13
CA GLY A 300 -11.30 -11.67 14.70
C GLY A 300 -10.65 -12.82 15.47
N ALA A 301 -11.34 -13.94 15.69
CA ALA A 301 -10.82 -15.07 16.45
C ALA A 301 -9.51 -15.60 15.85
N GLU A 302 -8.49 -15.81 16.70
CA GLU A 302 -7.26 -16.46 16.27
C GLU A 302 -7.52 -17.93 15.96
N LEU A 303 -7.18 -18.36 14.75
CA LEU A 303 -7.36 -19.73 14.27
C LEU A 303 -6.08 -20.55 14.44
N TRP A 304 -4.95 -19.90 14.19
CA TRP A 304 -3.62 -20.51 14.28
C TRP A 304 -2.53 -19.47 14.56
N ARG A 305 -1.42 -19.95 15.07
CA ARG A 305 -0.19 -19.17 15.22
C ARG A 305 1.04 -19.97 14.83
N ALA A 306 2.07 -19.26 14.41
CA ALA A 306 3.39 -19.81 14.12
C ALA A 306 4.46 -18.96 14.80
N GLY A 307 5.28 -19.59 15.63
CA GLY A 307 6.44 -19.01 16.29
C GLY A 307 7.74 -19.27 15.51
N GLY A 308 8.87 -19.14 16.23
CA GLY A 308 10.21 -19.39 15.68
C GLY A 308 10.82 -18.20 14.93
N LEU A 309 10.11 -17.09 14.80
CA LEU A 309 10.62 -15.88 14.14
C LEU A 309 11.70 -15.16 14.96
N ASN A 310 11.62 -15.23 16.27
CA ASN A 310 12.56 -14.65 17.24
C ASN A 310 13.11 -15.69 18.20
N PRO A 311 13.92 -16.65 17.73
CA PRO A 311 14.30 -17.82 18.55
C PRO A 311 15.18 -17.48 19.76
N LYS A 312 15.76 -16.28 19.80
CA LYS A 312 16.56 -15.80 20.94
C LYS A 312 15.78 -14.91 21.88
N ASN A 313 14.48 -14.70 21.63
CA ASN A 313 13.63 -13.73 22.31
C ASN A 313 14.31 -12.35 22.47
N ASP A 314 14.91 -11.88 21.36
CA ASP A 314 15.63 -10.60 21.32
C ASP A 314 14.62 -9.44 21.47
N GLY A 315 14.73 -8.70 22.57
CA GLY A 315 13.85 -7.57 22.86
C GLY A 315 13.95 -6.36 21.90
N ALA A 316 14.86 -6.39 20.92
CA ALA A 316 14.96 -5.39 19.85
C ALA A 316 14.46 -5.94 18.49
N PHE A 317 13.64 -6.97 18.51
CA PHE A 317 13.11 -7.66 17.33
C PHE A 317 11.77 -7.05 16.90
N ARG A 318 11.76 -5.81 16.40
CA ARG A 318 10.58 -5.24 15.75
C ARG A 318 10.41 -5.78 14.33
N VAL A 319 9.19 -5.80 13.82
CA VAL A 319 8.87 -6.22 12.46
C VAL A 319 8.26 -5.06 11.67
N VAL A 320 8.81 -4.80 10.49
CA VAL A 320 8.33 -3.73 9.59
C VAL A 320 7.70 -4.31 8.33
N PRO A 321 8.35 -5.27 7.62
CA PRO A 321 7.80 -5.81 6.39
C PRO A 321 6.55 -6.66 6.66
N SER A 322 5.51 -6.47 5.85
CA SER A 322 4.24 -7.17 5.96
C SER A 322 4.32 -8.60 5.43
N PRO A 323 3.48 -9.52 5.93
CA PRO A 323 3.42 -10.87 5.40
C PRO A 323 2.91 -10.87 3.96
N THR A 324 3.35 -11.86 3.19
CA THR A 324 2.87 -12.12 1.84
C THR A 324 2.21 -13.48 1.80
N VAL A 325 1.01 -13.57 1.23
CA VAL A 325 0.28 -14.84 1.05
C VAL A 325 0.05 -15.06 -0.44
N ARG A 326 0.55 -16.19 -0.95
CA ARG A 326 0.40 -16.50 -2.37
C ARG A 326 0.43 -18.01 -2.61
N ASP A 327 -0.51 -18.52 -3.40
CA ASP A 327 -0.56 -19.92 -3.88
C ASP A 327 -0.32 -20.96 -2.79
N GLY A 328 -1.01 -20.79 -1.64
CA GLY A 328 -0.92 -21.71 -0.50
C GLY A 328 0.35 -21.58 0.34
N MET A 329 1.16 -20.54 0.11
CA MET A 329 2.32 -20.20 0.93
C MET A 329 2.10 -18.89 1.68
N ILE A 330 2.63 -18.82 2.90
CA ILE A 330 2.65 -17.63 3.74
C ILE A 330 4.12 -17.34 4.06
N PHE A 331 4.58 -16.16 3.68
CA PHE A 331 5.93 -15.70 3.95
C PHE A 331 5.92 -14.68 5.09
N ALA A 332 6.72 -14.93 6.10
CA ALA A 332 6.88 -14.09 7.28
C ALA A 332 8.26 -13.40 7.24
N PRO A 333 8.39 -12.28 6.52
CA PRO A 333 9.64 -11.54 6.43
C PRO A 333 9.97 -10.89 7.76
N THR A 334 11.26 -10.89 8.10
CA THR A 334 11.76 -10.28 9.32
C THR A 334 13.10 -9.60 9.06
N ARG A 335 13.34 -8.50 9.72
CA ARG A 335 14.60 -7.77 9.71
C ARG A 335 15.78 -8.64 10.17
N LYS A 336 15.52 -9.47 11.18
CA LYS A 336 16.50 -10.41 11.73
C LYS A 336 16.13 -11.81 11.25
N ILE A 337 17.13 -12.65 11.09
CA ILE A 337 16.92 -14.05 10.73
C ILE A 337 16.36 -14.85 11.92
N PRO A 338 15.52 -15.87 11.65
CA PRO A 338 15.15 -16.37 10.33
C PRO A 338 13.94 -15.63 9.70
N LEU A 339 13.92 -15.50 8.37
CA LEU A 339 12.67 -15.34 7.62
C LEU A 339 12.08 -16.75 7.45
N LEU A 340 10.80 -16.92 7.74
CA LEU A 340 10.14 -18.22 7.69
C LEU A 340 9.04 -18.23 6.62
N ALA A 341 8.89 -19.36 5.96
CA ALA A 341 7.77 -19.63 5.07
C ALA A 341 6.97 -20.84 5.57
N PHE A 342 5.65 -20.71 5.53
CA PHE A 342 4.72 -21.72 5.99
C PHE A 342 3.78 -22.13 4.87
N ARG A 343 3.34 -23.40 4.85
CA ARG A 343 2.19 -23.81 4.06
C ARG A 343 0.93 -23.28 4.74
N ALA A 344 0.07 -22.61 3.98
CA ALA A 344 -1.19 -22.09 4.48
C ALA A 344 -2.09 -23.20 5.02
N GLY A 345 -2.94 -22.87 6.00
CA GLY A 345 -3.88 -23.78 6.63
C GLY A 345 -3.40 -24.36 7.96
N GLY A 346 -4.30 -25.08 8.63
CA GLY A 346 -4.09 -25.66 9.95
C GLY A 346 -4.80 -24.88 11.07
N GLN A 347 -4.65 -25.36 12.29
CA GLN A 347 -5.26 -24.81 13.50
C GLN A 347 -4.29 -24.89 14.69
N GLY A 348 -4.45 -23.98 15.66
CA GLY A 348 -3.61 -23.93 16.85
C GLY A 348 -2.15 -23.56 16.51
N ASP A 349 -1.19 -24.19 17.16
CA ASP A 349 0.23 -23.96 16.89
C ASP A 349 0.67 -24.74 15.65
N ILE A 350 1.04 -24.00 14.60
CA ILE A 350 1.49 -24.55 13.33
C ILE A 350 3.01 -24.36 13.10
N SER A 351 3.74 -23.93 14.10
CA SER A 351 5.16 -23.54 14.02
C SER A 351 6.04 -24.59 13.35
N THR A 352 5.79 -25.87 13.61
CA THR A 352 6.56 -26.98 13.05
C THR A 352 5.79 -27.74 11.96
N SER A 353 4.49 -27.95 12.16
CA SER A 353 3.66 -28.77 11.27
C SER A 353 3.46 -28.17 9.87
N ARG A 354 3.53 -26.85 9.76
CA ARG A 354 3.36 -26.11 8.50
C ARG A 354 4.60 -25.41 8.00
N LEU A 355 5.69 -25.42 8.75
CA LEU A 355 6.95 -24.83 8.28
C LEU A 355 7.38 -25.51 6.96
N ALA A 356 7.58 -24.70 5.94
CA ALA A 356 8.05 -25.16 4.64
C ALA A 356 9.58 -25.02 4.56
N TRP A 357 10.10 -23.84 4.88
CA TRP A 357 11.52 -23.55 4.85
C TRP A 357 11.86 -22.33 5.72
N SER A 358 13.14 -22.17 5.99
CA SER A 358 13.73 -21.08 6.77
C SER A 358 14.89 -20.45 5.99
N TRP A 359 14.90 -19.12 5.90
CA TRP A 359 15.99 -18.34 5.32
C TRP A 359 16.82 -17.67 6.40
N THR A 360 18.16 -17.85 6.34
CA THR A 360 19.06 -17.45 7.42
C THR A 360 20.21 -16.53 6.99
N ASP A 361 20.24 -16.05 5.73
CA ASP A 361 21.24 -15.06 5.29
C ASP A 361 20.80 -13.64 5.69
N PRO A 362 21.45 -13.01 6.69
CA PRO A 362 21.05 -11.70 7.17
C PRO A 362 21.35 -10.57 6.18
N ARG A 363 22.20 -10.80 5.17
CA ARG A 363 22.58 -9.77 4.19
C ARG A 363 21.45 -9.46 3.20
N THR A 364 20.53 -10.39 3.04
CA THR A 364 19.44 -10.32 2.07
C THR A 364 18.06 -10.17 2.72
N ALA A 365 17.99 -10.32 4.07
CA ALA A 365 16.73 -10.18 4.80
C ALA A 365 16.22 -8.72 4.69
N PRO A 366 14.92 -8.52 4.36
CA PRO A 366 14.33 -7.20 4.29
C PRO A 366 14.13 -6.63 5.70
N ASP A 367 14.57 -5.39 5.96
CA ASP A 367 14.22 -4.68 7.20
C ASP A 367 12.90 -3.92 7.03
N VAL A 368 12.67 -3.28 5.88
CA VAL A 368 11.48 -2.44 5.62
C VAL A 368 10.66 -2.90 4.41
N PRO A 369 11.23 -3.17 3.21
CA PRO A 369 10.43 -3.56 2.05
C PRO A 369 9.68 -4.87 2.28
N SER A 370 8.36 -4.88 2.04
CA SER A 370 7.58 -6.11 2.10
C SER A 370 7.79 -6.93 0.82
N PRO A 371 8.16 -8.20 0.90
CA PRO A 371 8.43 -9.05 -0.26
C PRO A 371 7.19 -9.28 -1.13
N VAL A 372 7.43 -9.79 -2.35
CA VAL A 372 6.38 -10.10 -3.31
C VAL A 372 6.58 -11.49 -3.91
N SER A 373 5.51 -12.16 -4.34
CA SER A 373 5.57 -13.47 -4.98
C SER A 373 4.71 -13.52 -6.23
N ASP A 374 5.22 -14.10 -7.30
CA ASP A 374 4.45 -14.39 -8.52
C ASP A 374 3.84 -15.81 -8.52
N GLY A 375 3.89 -16.49 -7.38
CA GLY A 375 3.45 -17.85 -7.16
C GLY A 375 4.63 -18.82 -7.14
N PRO A 376 5.30 -19.13 -8.27
CA PRO A 376 6.48 -19.98 -8.27
C PRO A 376 7.69 -19.40 -7.55
N ARG A 377 7.84 -18.09 -7.52
CA ARG A 377 9.02 -17.40 -7.01
C ARG A 377 8.66 -16.41 -5.92
N PHE A 378 9.56 -16.25 -4.99
CA PHE A 378 9.50 -15.28 -3.90
C PHE A 378 10.65 -14.29 -4.07
N TYR A 379 10.32 -13.01 -4.18
CA TYR A 379 11.28 -11.94 -4.38
C TYR A 379 11.34 -11.06 -3.15
N MET A 380 12.54 -10.89 -2.60
CA MET A 380 12.79 -10.00 -1.47
C MET A 380 13.85 -8.97 -1.82
N ALA A 381 13.56 -7.71 -1.51
CA ALA A 381 14.50 -6.62 -1.62
C ALA A 381 15.10 -6.30 -0.24
N SER A 382 16.40 -6.21 -0.14
CA SER A 382 17.04 -5.69 1.07
C SER A 382 16.98 -4.17 1.10
N ASP A 383 17.15 -3.58 2.27
CA ASP A 383 17.19 -2.11 2.43
C ASP A 383 18.31 -1.42 1.63
N ASN A 384 19.30 -2.17 1.20
CA ASN A 384 20.41 -1.66 0.39
C ASN A 384 20.10 -1.67 -1.13
N GLY A 385 18.89 -2.07 -1.51
CA GLY A 385 18.48 -2.11 -2.91
C GLY A 385 18.95 -3.34 -3.68
N THR A 386 19.36 -4.42 -3.00
CA THR A 386 19.61 -5.71 -3.66
C THR A 386 18.31 -6.52 -3.77
N LEU A 387 18.19 -7.33 -4.83
CA LEU A 387 17.07 -8.23 -5.05
C LEU A 387 17.53 -9.69 -5.00
N THR A 388 16.83 -10.50 -4.22
CA THR A 388 17.04 -11.95 -4.14
C THR A 388 15.75 -12.67 -4.55
N CYS A 389 15.88 -13.70 -5.39
CA CYS A 389 14.77 -14.53 -5.86
C CYS A 389 14.98 -15.97 -5.35
N LEU A 390 13.95 -16.47 -4.66
CA LEU A 390 13.91 -17.84 -4.16
C LEU A 390 12.78 -18.63 -4.83
N ASP A 391 12.91 -19.92 -4.92
CA ASP A 391 11.78 -20.81 -5.15
C ASP A 391 10.80 -20.70 -3.99
N ALA A 392 9.56 -20.37 -4.28
CA ALA A 392 8.56 -20.06 -3.25
C ALA A 392 8.22 -21.24 -2.34
N LYS A 393 8.34 -22.49 -2.82
CA LYS A 393 7.97 -23.71 -2.09
C LYS A 393 9.12 -24.30 -1.28
N THR A 394 10.35 -24.13 -1.76
CA THR A 394 11.53 -24.79 -1.18
C THR A 394 12.51 -23.84 -0.52
N GLY A 395 12.44 -22.52 -0.83
CA GLY A 395 13.40 -21.53 -0.37
C GLY A 395 14.77 -21.61 -1.06
N ALA A 396 14.91 -22.45 -2.11
CA ALA A 396 16.14 -22.55 -2.88
C ALA A 396 16.40 -21.24 -3.63
N VAL A 397 17.67 -20.79 -3.65
CA VAL A 397 18.07 -19.60 -4.39
C VAL A 397 17.94 -19.85 -5.88
N ILE A 398 17.18 -19.01 -6.58
CA ILE A 398 17.11 -18.98 -8.03
C ILE A 398 18.18 -17.99 -8.56
N TYR A 399 18.23 -16.79 -8.01
CA TYR A 399 19.29 -15.80 -8.25
C TYR A 399 19.41 -14.78 -7.12
N GLY A 400 20.49 -14.07 -7.10
CA GLY A 400 20.79 -12.98 -6.15
C GLY A 400 21.64 -13.39 -4.96
N PRO A 401 21.99 -12.43 -4.11
CA PRO A 401 21.57 -11.01 -4.17
C PRO A 401 22.15 -10.27 -5.38
N GLU A 402 21.30 -9.63 -6.16
CA GLU A 402 21.68 -8.80 -7.30
C GLU A 402 21.54 -7.32 -6.96
N ASP A 403 22.53 -6.50 -7.27
CA ASP A 403 22.47 -5.05 -7.09
C ASP A 403 21.56 -4.45 -8.18
N THR A 404 20.49 -3.76 -7.78
CA THR A 404 19.56 -3.10 -8.69
C THR A 404 20.00 -1.70 -9.09
N GLY A 405 21.04 -1.16 -8.44
CA GLY A 405 21.62 0.15 -8.73
C GLY A 405 20.79 1.36 -8.25
N ILE A 406 19.76 1.16 -7.44
CA ILE A 406 18.92 2.26 -6.91
C ILE A 406 19.31 2.71 -5.50
N GLY A 407 20.35 2.12 -4.93
CA GLY A 407 20.74 2.39 -3.55
C GLY A 407 19.70 1.93 -2.53
N ARG A 408 19.51 2.69 -1.45
CA ARG A 408 18.57 2.30 -0.38
C ARG A 408 17.13 2.35 -0.83
N THR A 409 16.35 1.35 -0.42
CA THR A 409 14.91 1.29 -0.68
C THR A 409 14.12 0.93 0.57
N TRP A 410 12.94 1.55 0.72
CA TRP A 410 11.95 1.21 1.75
C TRP A 410 10.55 1.06 1.16
N ALA A 411 10.34 1.49 -0.08
CA ALA A 411 9.17 1.10 -0.85
C ALA A 411 9.18 -0.41 -1.11
N SER A 412 8.02 -1.02 -1.11
CA SER A 412 7.89 -2.45 -1.39
C SER A 412 7.95 -2.71 -2.91
N PRO A 413 8.58 -3.79 -3.37
CA PRO A 413 8.52 -4.20 -4.76
C PRO A 413 7.08 -4.55 -5.18
N ILE A 414 6.74 -4.25 -6.43
CA ILE A 414 5.46 -4.58 -7.05
C ILE A 414 5.70 -5.40 -8.31
N ILE A 415 4.92 -6.46 -8.50
CA ILE A 415 4.88 -7.22 -9.77
C ILE A 415 3.66 -6.79 -10.56
N ALA A 416 3.91 -6.20 -11.73
CA ALA A 416 2.90 -5.80 -12.69
C ALA A 416 3.43 -5.99 -14.12
N ASP A 417 2.56 -6.41 -15.05
CA ASP A 417 2.90 -6.57 -16.47
C ASP A 417 4.19 -7.41 -16.72
N GLY A 418 4.40 -8.45 -15.93
CA GLY A 418 5.59 -9.32 -16.03
C GLY A 418 6.91 -8.66 -15.57
N LYS A 419 6.83 -7.53 -14.89
CA LYS A 419 7.97 -6.75 -14.40
C LYS A 419 7.90 -6.54 -12.89
N ILE A 420 9.04 -6.43 -12.24
CA ILE A 420 9.19 -6.00 -10.86
C ILE A 420 9.60 -4.53 -10.87
N TYR A 421 8.85 -3.70 -10.19
CA TYR A 421 9.15 -2.28 -9.98
C TYR A 421 9.62 -2.09 -8.55
N LEU A 422 10.84 -1.63 -8.37
CA LEU A 422 11.44 -1.38 -7.05
C LEU A 422 11.92 0.07 -7.00
N THR A 423 11.32 0.86 -6.10
CA THR A 423 11.60 2.30 -5.96
C THR A 423 12.52 2.55 -4.77
N GLY A 424 13.64 3.25 -5.01
CA GLY A 424 14.61 3.68 -4.02
C GLY A 424 14.19 4.96 -3.29
N GLN A 425 14.90 5.27 -2.21
CA GLN A 425 14.62 6.46 -1.36
C GLN A 425 14.78 7.80 -2.09
N THR A 426 15.51 7.84 -3.18
CA THR A 426 15.69 9.05 -4.02
C THR A 426 14.74 9.11 -5.21
N GLY A 427 13.69 8.26 -5.22
CA GLY A 427 12.73 8.19 -6.32
C GLY A 427 13.26 7.48 -7.57
N GLU A 428 14.51 6.99 -7.55
CA GLU A 428 14.99 6.08 -8.60
C GLU A 428 14.21 4.77 -8.56
N THR A 429 13.92 4.22 -9.73
CA THR A 429 13.16 2.97 -9.82
C THR A 429 13.86 1.99 -10.76
N ALA A 430 14.21 0.82 -10.23
CA ALA A 430 14.65 -0.31 -11.05
C ALA A 430 13.42 -1.04 -11.59
N VAL A 431 13.41 -1.31 -12.89
CA VAL A 431 12.44 -2.15 -13.57
C VAL A 431 13.14 -3.44 -13.98
N ILE A 432 12.72 -4.56 -13.41
CA ILE A 432 13.38 -5.85 -13.54
C ILE A 432 12.38 -6.83 -14.15
N GLN A 433 12.80 -7.71 -15.03
CA GLN A 433 11.93 -8.76 -15.56
C GLN A 433 11.61 -9.77 -14.45
N ALA A 434 10.33 -10.00 -14.18
CA ALA A 434 9.92 -11.09 -13.31
C ALA A 434 10.17 -12.44 -14.01
N GLY A 435 10.93 -13.34 -13.38
CA GLY A 435 11.29 -14.60 -14.03
C GLY A 435 12.38 -15.37 -13.32
N PRO A 436 12.87 -16.46 -13.95
CA PRO A 436 13.86 -17.37 -13.36
C PRO A 436 15.31 -16.87 -13.46
N ALA A 437 15.55 -15.72 -14.08
CA ALA A 437 16.86 -15.12 -14.18
C ALA A 437 16.77 -13.60 -13.93
N TYR A 438 17.78 -13.03 -13.28
CA TYR A 438 17.86 -11.60 -13.12
C TYR A 438 18.08 -10.90 -14.44
N LYS A 439 17.25 -9.93 -14.76
CA LYS A 439 17.40 -9.05 -15.91
C LYS A 439 16.88 -7.65 -15.58
N LEU A 440 17.80 -6.72 -15.36
CA LEU A 440 17.46 -5.31 -15.24
C LEU A 440 17.05 -4.79 -16.64
N LEU A 441 15.84 -4.26 -16.74
CA LEU A 441 15.29 -3.69 -17.98
C LEU A 441 15.63 -2.21 -18.08
N ALA A 442 15.46 -1.47 -16.96
CA ALA A 442 15.76 -0.05 -16.90
C ALA A 442 16.03 0.40 -15.45
N LYS A 443 16.74 1.51 -15.32
CA LYS A 443 16.86 2.30 -14.10
C LYS A 443 16.43 3.72 -14.42
N ASN A 444 15.39 4.17 -13.75
CA ASN A 444 14.70 5.42 -14.00
C ASN A 444 14.92 6.39 -12.84
N ALA A 445 14.95 7.68 -13.12
CA ALA A 445 15.06 8.72 -12.10
C ALA A 445 13.95 9.76 -12.30
N LEU A 446 13.58 10.45 -11.21
CA LEU A 446 12.66 11.60 -11.21
C LEU A 446 13.34 12.82 -10.57
N ASP A 447 12.76 13.38 -9.53
CA ASP A 447 13.22 14.64 -8.92
C ASP A 447 14.30 14.48 -7.82
N GLY A 448 14.71 13.25 -7.51
CA GLY A 448 15.72 12.96 -6.50
C GLY A 448 15.25 13.16 -5.05
N SER A 449 14.00 13.55 -4.83
CA SER A 449 13.48 13.78 -3.49
C SER A 449 13.16 12.48 -2.74
N TYR A 450 13.28 12.53 -1.42
CA TYR A 450 13.13 11.36 -0.56
C TYR A 450 11.72 10.77 -0.61
N THR A 451 11.61 9.47 -0.84
CA THR A 451 10.32 8.75 -0.83
C THR A 451 10.37 7.42 -0.09
N LEU A 452 9.24 7.03 0.50
CA LEU A 452 8.94 5.72 1.06
C LEU A 452 7.74 5.08 0.39
N SER A 453 7.07 5.83 -0.47
CA SER A 453 5.79 5.45 -1.08
C SER A 453 5.97 4.31 -2.08
N THR A 454 5.12 3.31 -1.99
CA THR A 454 5.00 2.24 -2.98
C THR A 454 4.08 2.71 -4.11
N PRO A 455 4.48 2.60 -5.39
CA PRO A 455 3.65 3.05 -6.51
C PRO A 455 2.34 2.27 -6.66
N ALA A 456 1.32 2.92 -7.29
CA ALA A 456 0.09 2.29 -7.73
C ALA A 456 0.10 2.09 -9.26
N PHE A 457 -0.59 1.03 -9.73
CA PHE A 457 -0.57 0.61 -11.13
C PHE A 457 -1.99 0.42 -11.66
N VAL A 458 -2.40 1.20 -12.65
CA VAL A 458 -3.75 1.18 -13.24
C VAL A 458 -3.70 1.50 -14.72
N ASP A 459 -4.38 0.72 -15.56
CA ASP A 459 -4.66 1.01 -16.98
C ASP A 459 -3.44 1.52 -17.79
N GLY A 460 -2.28 0.90 -17.62
CA GLY A 460 -1.04 1.33 -18.29
C GLY A 460 -0.32 2.52 -17.64
N GLU A 461 -0.82 3.03 -16.54
CA GLU A 461 -0.25 4.14 -15.77
C GLU A 461 0.41 3.68 -14.49
N ILE A 462 1.49 4.36 -14.09
CA ILE A 462 2.14 4.22 -12.79
C ILE A 462 1.93 5.54 -12.04
N ILE A 463 1.27 5.48 -10.88
CA ILE A 463 1.13 6.64 -9.99
C ILE A 463 2.20 6.53 -8.91
N LEU A 464 3.25 7.35 -9.05
CA LEU A 464 4.43 7.33 -8.18
C LEU A 464 4.55 8.63 -7.40
N ARG A 465 4.65 8.53 -6.07
CA ARG A 465 4.89 9.66 -5.19
C ARG A 465 6.36 9.76 -4.83
N THR A 466 6.93 10.95 -5.00
CA THR A 466 8.20 11.36 -4.43
C THR A 466 7.99 12.25 -3.20
N GLY A 467 9.04 12.80 -2.64
CA GLY A 467 8.93 13.72 -1.50
C GLY A 467 8.23 15.03 -1.83
N THR A 468 8.32 15.46 -3.08
CA THR A 468 7.82 16.78 -3.53
C THR A 468 6.65 16.69 -4.50
N HIS A 469 6.50 15.58 -5.23
CA HIS A 469 5.50 15.45 -6.29
C HIS A 469 4.80 14.10 -6.31
N LEU A 470 3.63 14.09 -6.91
CA LEU A 470 2.97 12.90 -7.42
C LEU A 470 3.08 12.90 -8.95
N TYR A 471 3.50 11.79 -9.52
CA TYR A 471 3.68 11.60 -10.96
C TYR A 471 2.68 10.57 -11.49
N CYS A 472 2.17 10.82 -12.69
CA CYS A 472 1.55 9.80 -13.53
C CYS A 472 2.48 9.51 -14.69
N LEU A 473 2.98 8.28 -14.76
CA LEU A 473 3.89 7.81 -15.78
C LEU A 473 3.14 6.91 -16.75
N THR A 474 3.39 7.04 -18.03
CA THR A 474 2.74 6.28 -19.12
C THR A 474 3.75 6.02 -20.24
N GLN A 475 3.41 5.12 -21.17
CA GLN A 475 4.19 4.93 -22.40
C GLN A 475 4.10 6.14 -23.33
#